data_39972366d9ac7eef0804fbd97475bd86
#
_entry.id   39972366d9ac7eef0804fbd97475bd86
#
_cell.length_a   1.000
_cell.length_b   1.000
_cell.length_c   1.000
_cell.angle_alpha   90.00
_cell.angle_beta   90.00
_cell.angle_gamma   90.00
#
_symmetry.space_group_name_H-M   'P 1'
#
loop_
_entity.id
_entity.type
_entity.pdbx_description
1 polymer ?
#
loop_
_entity_poly.entity_id
_entity_poly.type
_entity_poly.pdbx_seq_one_letter_code
_entity_poly.pdbx_strand_id
1 'polypeptide(L)'
;MINIDDIIWFEAIVQKLAWKHNVLPVEVEEILSGQCIIFKKESGKVEGEHLYNALGQTKNGRYLSVFFIRKLNSKVVTARDMNKGERKRYGKK
;
A
#
# COMPACT_ATOMS: atom_id res chain seq x y z
N MET A 1 -10.13 2.59 -5.62
CA MET A 1 -9.13 2.20 -6.64
C MET A 1 -8.26 3.39 -6.99
N ILE A 2 -6.96 3.21 -6.97
CA ILE A 2 -5.99 4.27 -7.23
C ILE A 2 -5.40 4.07 -8.61
N ASN A 3 -5.29 5.17 -9.37
CA ASN A 3 -4.70 5.13 -10.70
C ASN A 3 -3.19 4.91 -10.56
N ILE A 4 -2.64 3.95 -11.33
CA ILE A 4 -1.20 3.65 -11.29
C ILE A 4 -0.37 4.90 -11.58
N ASP A 5 -0.83 5.76 -12.48
CA ASP A 5 -0.10 6.98 -12.85
C ASP A 5 0.00 7.99 -11.71
N ASP A 6 -0.83 7.85 -10.69
CA ASP A 6 -0.81 8.74 -9.52
C ASP A 6 0.08 8.23 -8.39
N ILE A 7 0.70 7.06 -8.57
CA ILE A 7 1.57 6.48 -7.55
C ILE A 7 2.99 7.06 -7.72
N ILE A 8 3.50 7.65 -6.65
CA ILE A 8 4.85 8.22 -6.63
C ILE A 8 5.79 7.26 -5.93
N TRP A 9 6.91 6.95 -6.59
CA TRP A 9 7.94 6.06 -6.08
C TRP A 9 9.23 6.84 -5.80
N PHE A 10 9.75 6.70 -4.58
CA PHE A 10 11.09 7.17 -4.25
C PHE A 10 12.03 5.97 -4.29
N GLU A 11 13.19 6.16 -4.90
CA GLU A 11 14.17 5.09 -5.09
C GLU A 11 14.53 4.39 -3.76
N ALA A 12 14.73 5.16 -2.70
CA ALA A 12 15.07 4.59 -1.39
C ALA A 12 13.98 3.64 -0.89
N ILE A 13 12.72 3.96 -1.17
CA ILE A 13 11.60 3.10 -0.78
C ILE A 13 11.57 1.84 -1.64
N VAL A 14 11.78 1.99 -2.95
CA VAL A 14 11.83 0.83 -3.85
C VAL A 14 12.88 -0.17 -3.39
N GLN A 15 14.08 0.32 -3.08
CA GLN A 15 15.18 -0.54 -2.63
C GLN A 15 14.88 -1.18 -1.28
N LYS A 16 14.35 -0.41 -0.34
CA LYS A 16 13.99 -0.93 0.97
C LYS A 16 12.97 -2.05 0.88
N LEU A 17 11.93 -1.86 0.06
CA LEU A 17 10.89 -2.88 -0.09
C LEU A 17 11.45 -4.15 -0.72
N ALA A 18 12.36 -4.02 -1.68
CA ALA A 18 12.94 -5.18 -2.34
C ALA A 18 13.74 -6.04 -1.38
N TRP A 19 14.65 -5.43 -0.60
CA TRP A 19 15.52 -6.26 0.23
C TRP A 19 14.98 -6.54 1.63
N LYS A 20 14.17 -5.66 2.18
CA LYS A 20 13.64 -5.85 3.54
C LYS A 20 12.36 -6.67 3.57
N HIS A 21 11.52 -6.51 2.57
CA HIS A 21 10.19 -7.14 2.54
C HIS A 21 9.96 -8.00 1.31
N ASN A 22 10.90 -8.02 0.39
CA ASN A 22 10.78 -8.77 -0.85
C ASN A 22 9.51 -8.37 -1.63
N VAL A 23 9.26 -7.07 -1.70
CA VAL A 23 8.10 -6.51 -2.40
C VAL A 23 8.58 -5.68 -3.57
N LEU A 24 8.00 -5.90 -4.75
CA LEU A 24 8.32 -5.16 -5.97
C LEU A 24 7.27 -4.07 -6.21
N PRO A 25 7.67 -2.96 -6.89
CA PRO A 25 6.70 -1.90 -7.21
C PRO A 25 5.46 -2.39 -7.93
N VAL A 26 5.60 -3.34 -8.87
CA VAL A 26 4.46 -3.88 -9.61
C VAL A 26 3.45 -4.54 -8.68
N GLU A 27 3.91 -5.19 -7.63
CA GLU A 27 3.02 -5.82 -6.66
C GLU A 27 2.19 -4.79 -5.92
N VAL A 28 2.80 -3.68 -5.51
CA VAL A 28 2.10 -2.58 -4.85
C VAL A 28 1.09 -1.93 -5.82
N GLU A 29 1.50 -1.76 -7.06
CA GLU A 29 0.61 -1.19 -8.07
C GLU A 29 -0.62 -2.07 -8.30
N GLU A 30 -0.44 -3.38 -8.30
CA GLU A 30 -1.57 -4.31 -8.41
C GLU A 30 -2.55 -4.16 -7.24
N ILE A 31 -2.02 -3.98 -6.03
CA ILE A 31 -2.86 -3.76 -4.85
C ILE A 31 -3.65 -2.47 -4.97
N LEU A 32 -2.96 -1.36 -5.20
CA LEU A 32 -3.58 -0.03 -5.17
C LEU A 32 -4.52 0.23 -6.33
N SER A 33 -4.25 -0.35 -7.49
CA SER A 33 -5.11 -0.17 -8.66
C SER A 33 -6.20 -1.23 -8.78
N GLY A 34 -6.14 -2.28 -7.96
CA GLY A 34 -7.10 -3.37 -7.99
C GLY A 34 -8.15 -3.26 -6.90
N GLN A 35 -8.74 -4.40 -6.56
CA GLN A 35 -9.71 -4.47 -5.47
C GLN A 35 -8.97 -4.57 -4.14
N CYS A 36 -8.97 -3.47 -3.39
CA CYS A 36 -8.33 -3.44 -2.08
C CYS A 36 -9.25 -2.73 -1.10
N ILE A 37 -8.97 -2.94 0.20
CA ILE A 37 -9.69 -2.26 1.27
C ILE A 37 -8.74 -1.19 1.80
N ILE A 38 -9.21 0.06 1.86
CA ILE A 38 -8.37 1.18 2.29
C ILE A 38 -8.89 1.74 3.61
N PHE A 39 -7.99 1.88 4.57
CA PHE A 39 -8.28 2.45 5.88
C PHE A 39 -7.42 3.68 6.11
N LYS A 40 -8.00 4.70 6.72
CA LYS A 40 -7.23 5.85 7.19
C LYS A 40 -6.58 5.47 8.51
N LYS A 41 -5.25 5.49 8.57
CA LYS A 41 -4.51 5.10 9.76
C LYS A 41 -4.34 6.24 10.75
N GLU A 42 -3.93 7.40 10.25
CA GLU A 42 -3.78 8.56 11.11
C GLU A 42 -3.81 9.83 10.26
N SER A 43 -4.21 10.93 10.90
CA SER A 43 -4.19 12.23 10.26
C SER A 43 -2.77 12.77 10.28
N GLY A 44 -2.29 13.25 9.13
CA GLY A 44 -0.97 13.84 9.05
C GLY A 44 -0.93 15.18 9.77
N LYS A 45 0.28 15.58 10.19
CA LYS A 45 0.51 16.88 10.80
C LYS A 45 0.39 18.01 9.78
N VAL A 46 0.65 17.69 8.51
CA VAL A 46 0.48 18.62 7.40
C VAL A 46 -0.91 18.44 6.85
N GLU A 47 -1.63 19.54 6.65
CA GLU A 47 -2.99 19.51 6.15
C GLU A 47 -3.06 18.78 4.81
N GLY A 48 -4.01 17.84 4.71
CA GLY A 48 -4.23 17.06 3.52
C GLY A 48 -3.32 15.85 3.36
N GLU A 49 -2.32 15.68 4.24
CA GLU A 49 -1.42 14.53 4.17
C GLU A 49 -1.80 13.53 5.25
N HIS A 50 -2.56 12.52 4.85
CA HIS A 50 -3.00 11.46 5.76
C HIS A 50 -2.37 10.14 5.38
N LEU A 51 -2.07 9.32 6.39
CA LEU A 51 -1.54 7.97 6.17
C LEU A 51 -2.69 7.00 6.01
N TYR A 52 -2.63 6.21 4.94
CA TYR A 52 -3.62 5.18 4.64
C TYR A 52 -2.95 3.82 4.58
N ASN A 53 -3.75 2.80 4.84
CA ASN A 53 -3.33 1.41 4.74
C ASN A 53 -4.27 0.70 3.76
N ALA A 54 -3.70 0.09 2.72
CA ALA A 54 -4.46 -0.69 1.76
C ALA A 54 -4.14 -2.17 1.95
N LEU A 55 -5.17 -2.99 2.08
CA LEU A 55 -5.04 -4.44 2.16
C LEU A 55 -5.56 -5.03 0.87
N GLY A 56 -4.76 -5.87 0.23
CA GLY A 56 -5.16 -6.47 -1.03
C GLY A 56 -4.35 -7.71 -1.35
N GLN A 57 -4.69 -8.33 -2.49
CA GLN A 57 -4.03 -9.53 -2.95
C GLN A 57 -3.48 -9.28 -4.34
N THR A 58 -2.22 -9.66 -4.57
CA THR A 58 -1.62 -9.53 -5.90
C THR A 58 -2.20 -10.57 -6.86
N LYS A 59 -1.92 -10.40 -8.14
CA LYS A 59 -2.36 -11.36 -9.16
C LYS A 59 -1.79 -12.76 -8.91
N ASN A 60 -0.62 -12.84 -8.28
CA ASN A 60 0.00 -14.12 -7.94
C ASN A 60 -0.49 -14.69 -6.61
N GLY A 61 -1.45 -14.03 -5.96
CA GLY A 61 -2.05 -14.54 -4.73
C GLY A 61 -1.39 -14.10 -3.45
N ARG A 62 -0.43 -13.19 -3.51
CA ARG A 62 0.26 -12.70 -2.32
C ARG A 62 -0.58 -11.63 -1.61
N TYR A 63 -0.75 -11.77 -0.30
CA TYR A 63 -1.52 -10.82 0.51
C TYR A 63 -0.60 -9.75 1.07
N LEU A 64 -0.81 -8.51 0.67
CA LEU A 64 0.04 -7.40 1.06
C LEU A 64 -0.72 -6.30 1.80
N SER A 65 0.01 -5.66 2.73
CA SER A 65 -0.43 -4.48 3.44
C SER A 65 0.45 -3.33 2.97
N VAL A 66 -0.15 -2.34 2.32
CA VAL A 66 0.56 -1.20 1.73
C VAL A 66 0.22 0.06 2.52
N PHE A 67 1.24 0.83 2.89
CA PHE A 67 1.06 2.10 3.59
C PHE A 67 1.47 3.23 2.66
N PHE A 68 0.60 4.22 2.52
CA PHE A 68 0.86 5.34 1.62
C PHE A 68 0.23 6.63 2.15
N ILE A 69 0.82 7.74 1.74
CA ILE A 69 0.31 9.07 2.04
C ILE A 69 -0.38 9.59 0.78
N ARG A 70 -1.62 10.03 0.92
CA ARG A 70 -2.37 10.55 -0.21
C ARG A 70 -2.72 12.01 -0.01
N LYS A 71 -2.40 12.81 -1.03
CA LYS A 71 -2.82 14.20 -1.15
C LYS A 71 -3.35 14.37 -2.56
N LEU A 72 -2.51 14.82 -3.51
CA LEU A 72 -2.86 14.81 -4.93
C LEU A 72 -2.48 13.48 -5.56
N ASN A 73 -1.36 12.93 -5.09
CA ASN A 73 -0.83 11.65 -5.55
C ASN A 73 -0.73 10.70 -4.37
N SER A 74 -0.48 9.43 -4.65
CA SER A 74 -0.25 8.41 -3.63
C SER A 74 1.24 8.13 -3.52
N LYS A 75 1.82 8.49 -2.38
CA LYS A 75 3.24 8.32 -2.09
C LYS A 75 3.41 7.10 -1.21
N VAL A 76 3.99 6.04 -1.76
CA VAL A 76 4.18 4.79 -1.01
C VAL A 76 5.23 5.00 0.07
N VAL A 77 4.89 4.60 1.30
CA VAL A 77 5.78 4.69 2.45
C VAL A 77 6.41 3.33 2.73
N THR A 78 5.61 2.28 2.76
CA THR A 78 6.10 0.92 2.96
C THR A 78 5.04 -0.08 2.53
N ALA A 79 5.47 -1.33 2.36
CA ALA A 79 4.58 -2.44 2.06
C ALA A 79 5.20 -3.72 2.60
N ARG A 80 4.37 -4.63 3.09
CA ARG A 80 4.82 -5.90 3.65
C ARG A 80 3.72 -6.92 3.54
N ASP A 81 4.04 -8.18 3.82
CA ASP A 81 3.02 -9.21 3.91
C ASP A 81 2.03 -8.87 5.02
N MET A 82 0.77 -9.21 4.83
CA MET A 82 -0.24 -9.02 5.85
C MET A 82 0.07 -9.86 7.09
N ASN A 83 -0.18 -9.30 8.27
CA ASN A 83 -0.16 -10.07 9.50
C ASN A 83 -1.51 -10.79 9.67
N LYS A 84 -1.65 -11.58 10.74
CA LYS A 84 -2.87 -12.35 10.99
C LYS A 84 -4.12 -11.48 11.12
N GLY A 85 -4.00 -10.37 11.83
CA GLY A 85 -5.12 -9.45 12.01
C GLY A 85 -5.58 -8.84 10.70
N GLU A 86 -4.61 -8.45 9.88
CA GLU A 86 -4.90 -7.88 8.57
C GLU A 86 -5.53 -8.91 7.63
N ARG A 87 -5.01 -10.14 7.64
CA ARG A 87 -5.59 -11.21 6.83
C ARG A 87 -7.03 -11.49 7.21
N LYS A 88 -7.31 -11.50 8.50
CA LYS A 88 -8.67 -11.72 9.01
C LYS A 88 -9.58 -10.58 8.59
N ARG A 89 -9.10 -9.35 8.69
CA ARG A 89 -9.87 -8.16 8.32
C ARG A 89 -10.17 -8.12 6.82
N TYR A 90 -9.19 -8.45 6.01
CA TYR A 90 -9.35 -8.50 4.56
C TYR A 90 -10.36 -9.57 4.17
N GLY A 91 -10.33 -10.72 4.81
CA GLY A 91 -11.23 -11.82 4.52
C GLY A 91 -12.70 -11.55 4.83
N LYS A 92 -12.98 -10.52 5.62
CA LYS A 92 -14.36 -10.16 6.00
C LYS A 92 -15.00 -9.13 5.08
N LYS A 93 -14.29 -8.66 4.09
CA LYS A 93 -14.82 -7.63 3.22
C LYS A 93 -16.03 -8.11 2.42
#